data_c4598001d52cfd454ef4c2f9ab4d8bc5
#
_entry.id   c4598001d52cfd454ef4c2f9ab4d8bc5
#
_cell.length_a   1.000
_cell.length_b   1.000
_cell.length_c   1.000
_cell.angle_alpha   90.00
_cell.angle_beta   90.00
_cell.angle_gamma   90.00
#
_symmetry.space_group_name_H-M   'P 1'
#
loop_
_entity.id
_entity.type
_entity.pdbx_description
1 polymer ?
#
loop_
_entity_poly.entity_id
_entity_poly.type
_entity_poly.pdbx_seq_one_letter_code
_entity_poly.pdbx_strand_id
1 'polypeptide(L)'
;MEPVIVIHGGAWAIPDHLAECSKTGVKNAAKCGYSVLVNGGNSMQAVESAVRILEDDRSFDAGHGAVLNANGDVELDALIMDGKNLAAGTVSCIKNISNPVTYARLVLEKVKAHDTVGAVAIDSEGNVSCATSTGGITNKMVGRVGDSPILGCGGYADNHTGAVSTTGHGESIMKVTLARLVLFYMEQGDTPQAAADQALEYMLHRVHGRGGLVAVSKNGQWAARFTTKRMAWASIQNGILTYGLNPEE
;
A
#
# COMPACT_ATOMS: atom_id res chain seq x y z
N MET A 1 -1.24 21.11 8.65
CA MET A 1 -0.41 20.68 7.48
C MET A 1 -1.35 20.44 6.30
N GLU A 2 -0.88 20.62 5.07
CA GLU A 2 -1.68 20.25 3.89
C GLU A 2 -1.80 18.73 3.79
N PRO A 3 -3.01 18.16 3.71
CA PRO A 3 -3.18 16.72 3.64
C PRO A 3 -2.68 16.14 2.30
N VAL A 4 -2.11 14.95 2.36
CA VAL A 4 -1.61 14.19 1.19
C VAL A 4 -2.14 12.77 1.27
N ILE A 5 -2.52 12.21 0.12
CA ILE A 5 -2.76 10.77 -0.03
C ILE A 5 -2.03 10.24 -1.26
N VAL A 6 -1.44 9.07 -1.16
CA VAL A 6 -0.75 8.38 -2.27
C VAL A 6 -1.21 6.93 -2.32
N ILE A 7 -1.56 6.44 -3.52
CA ILE A 7 -2.19 5.14 -3.77
C ILE A 7 -1.34 4.33 -4.77
N HIS A 8 -1.26 3.03 -4.59
CA HIS A 8 -0.84 2.10 -5.64
C HIS A 8 -1.89 1.00 -5.87
N GLY A 9 -1.97 0.51 -7.08
CA GLY A 9 -2.86 -0.57 -7.50
C GLY A 9 -2.10 -1.84 -7.92
N GLY A 10 -0.98 -2.13 -7.25
CA GLY A 10 -0.13 -3.27 -7.56
C GLY A 10 1.01 -2.95 -8.53
N ALA A 11 2.14 -3.65 -8.36
CA ALA A 11 3.34 -3.52 -9.18
C ALA A 11 3.65 -4.86 -9.87
N TRP A 12 3.28 -4.97 -11.15
CA TRP A 12 3.48 -6.16 -11.98
C TRP A 12 3.48 -5.82 -13.49
N ALA A 13 3.51 -6.79 -14.38
CA ALA A 13 3.46 -6.56 -15.82
C ALA A 13 2.03 -6.33 -16.31
N ILE A 14 1.37 -5.25 -15.86
CA ILE A 14 -0.02 -4.92 -16.19
C ILE A 14 -0.22 -4.95 -17.71
N PRO A 15 -1.12 -5.82 -18.25
CA PRO A 15 -1.41 -5.87 -19.67
C PRO A 15 -2.03 -4.57 -20.19
N ASP A 16 -1.81 -4.26 -21.46
CA ASP A 16 -2.29 -2.99 -22.07
C ASP A 16 -3.81 -2.84 -21.99
N HIS A 17 -4.59 -3.93 -22.09
CA HIS A 17 -6.05 -3.88 -21.98
C HIS A 17 -6.55 -3.57 -20.55
N LEU A 18 -5.72 -3.71 -19.50
CA LEU A 18 -6.04 -3.34 -18.12
C LEU A 18 -5.48 -1.97 -17.72
N ALA A 19 -4.61 -1.37 -18.53
CA ALA A 19 -3.89 -0.15 -18.18
C ALA A 19 -4.83 1.01 -17.82
N GLU A 20 -5.86 1.27 -18.63
CA GLU A 20 -6.81 2.37 -18.38
C GLU A 20 -7.75 2.09 -17.19
N CYS A 21 -8.16 0.83 -16.98
CA CYS A 21 -8.93 0.46 -15.81
C CYS A 21 -8.11 0.67 -14.53
N SER A 22 -6.86 0.22 -14.51
CA SER A 22 -5.95 0.41 -13.37
C SER A 22 -5.70 1.89 -13.05
N LYS A 23 -5.43 2.74 -14.06
CA LYS A 23 -5.31 4.18 -13.87
C LYS A 23 -6.58 4.83 -13.33
N THR A 24 -7.73 4.39 -13.82
CA THR A 24 -9.03 4.92 -13.37
C THR A 24 -9.32 4.53 -11.93
N GLY A 25 -9.06 3.28 -11.56
CA GLY A 25 -9.27 2.77 -10.21
C GLY A 25 -8.40 3.51 -9.17
N VAL A 26 -7.10 3.66 -9.39
CA VAL A 26 -6.23 4.38 -8.45
C VAL A 26 -6.60 5.87 -8.33
N LYS A 27 -7.05 6.52 -9.42
CA LYS A 27 -7.58 7.90 -9.35
C LYS A 27 -8.85 8.00 -8.51
N ASN A 28 -9.77 7.04 -8.63
CA ASN A 28 -11.00 7.01 -7.85
C ASN A 28 -10.70 6.77 -6.36
N ALA A 29 -9.80 5.85 -6.05
CA ALA A 29 -9.34 5.59 -4.70
C ALA A 29 -8.67 6.82 -4.07
N ALA A 30 -7.79 7.50 -4.81
CA ALA A 30 -7.14 8.74 -4.35
C ALA A 30 -8.15 9.84 -4.06
N LYS A 31 -9.12 10.07 -4.95
CA LYS A 31 -10.19 11.07 -4.75
C LYS A 31 -11.04 10.74 -3.52
N CYS A 32 -11.40 9.47 -3.32
CA CYS A 32 -12.18 9.03 -2.17
C CYS A 32 -11.43 9.31 -0.86
N GLY A 33 -10.20 8.82 -0.73
CA GLY A 33 -9.39 9.03 0.48
C GLY A 33 -9.05 10.51 0.72
N TYR A 34 -8.77 11.29 -0.32
CA TYR A 34 -8.52 12.73 -0.18
C TYR A 34 -9.78 13.48 0.28
N SER A 35 -10.95 13.09 -0.22
CA SER A 35 -12.23 13.66 0.25
C SER A 35 -12.42 13.47 1.76
N VAL A 36 -12.01 12.34 2.32
CA VAL A 36 -12.05 12.11 3.77
C VAL A 36 -11.15 13.12 4.49
N LEU A 37 -9.93 13.33 4.03
CA LEU A 37 -8.97 14.26 4.65
C LEU A 37 -9.46 15.72 4.66
N VAL A 38 -9.95 16.21 3.53
CA VAL A 38 -10.41 17.60 3.42
C VAL A 38 -11.73 17.90 4.12
N ASN A 39 -12.52 16.86 4.43
CA ASN A 39 -13.73 16.96 5.23
C ASN A 39 -13.49 16.72 6.74
N GLY A 40 -12.24 16.76 7.19
CA GLY A 40 -11.86 16.66 8.61
C GLY A 40 -11.71 15.25 9.16
N GLY A 41 -11.69 14.22 8.28
CA GLY A 41 -11.32 12.86 8.66
C GLY A 41 -9.80 12.73 8.86
N ASN A 42 -9.39 11.71 9.60
CA ASN A 42 -7.98 11.43 9.87
C ASN A 42 -7.34 10.52 8.80
N SER A 43 -6.02 10.38 8.85
CA SER A 43 -5.23 9.57 7.92
C SER A 43 -5.68 8.11 7.87
N MET A 44 -6.05 7.50 9.01
CA MET A 44 -6.55 6.12 9.09
C MET A 44 -7.85 5.92 8.29
N GLN A 45 -8.80 6.84 8.45
CA GLN A 45 -10.06 6.82 7.70
C GLN A 45 -9.82 7.02 6.20
N ALA A 46 -8.86 7.86 5.84
CA ALA A 46 -8.52 8.13 4.45
C ALA A 46 -7.93 6.90 3.75
N VAL A 47 -6.95 6.22 4.37
CA VAL A 47 -6.33 5.03 3.77
C VAL A 47 -7.30 3.84 3.73
N GLU A 48 -8.13 3.65 4.76
CA GLU A 48 -9.19 2.63 4.76
C GLU A 48 -10.16 2.85 3.59
N SER A 49 -10.69 4.08 3.46
CA SER A 49 -11.64 4.42 2.39
C SER A 49 -11.05 4.23 1.00
N ALA A 50 -9.79 4.61 0.81
CA ALA A 50 -9.09 4.44 -0.46
C ALA A 50 -8.87 2.97 -0.80
N VAL A 51 -8.41 2.15 0.14
CA VAL A 51 -8.15 0.72 -0.09
C VAL A 51 -9.46 -0.04 -0.35
N ARG A 52 -10.56 0.30 0.33
CA ARG A 52 -11.88 -0.29 0.03
C ARG A 52 -12.32 -0.07 -1.42
N ILE A 53 -12.08 1.12 -2.00
CA ILE A 53 -12.37 1.37 -3.42
C ILE A 53 -11.59 0.41 -4.32
N LEU A 54 -10.33 0.10 -3.99
CA LEU A 54 -9.52 -0.85 -4.75
C LEU A 54 -9.97 -2.30 -4.54
N GLU A 55 -10.39 -2.67 -3.33
CA GLU A 55 -10.94 -4.00 -3.01
C GLU A 55 -12.28 -4.26 -3.70
N ASP A 56 -13.10 -3.22 -3.90
CA ASP A 56 -14.39 -3.31 -4.60
C ASP A 56 -14.23 -3.31 -6.14
N ASP A 57 -13.07 -2.91 -6.67
CA ASP A 57 -12.78 -2.85 -8.11
C ASP A 57 -12.09 -4.13 -8.60
N ARG A 58 -12.76 -4.86 -9.51
CA ARG A 58 -12.28 -6.13 -10.09
C ARG A 58 -10.98 -6.02 -10.90
N SER A 59 -10.49 -4.80 -11.16
CA SER A 59 -9.24 -4.57 -11.88
C SER A 59 -8.00 -4.79 -11.02
N PHE A 60 -8.16 -4.97 -9.70
CA PHE A 60 -7.06 -5.12 -8.75
C PHE A 60 -7.09 -6.48 -8.05
N ASP A 61 -5.91 -7.01 -7.75
CA ASP A 61 -5.74 -8.25 -6.98
C ASP A 61 -5.95 -8.01 -5.48
N ALA A 62 -7.18 -7.65 -5.12
CA ALA A 62 -7.65 -7.46 -3.75
C ALA A 62 -9.18 -7.57 -3.71
N GLY A 63 -9.75 -8.06 -2.61
CA GLY A 63 -11.20 -8.15 -2.46
C GLY A 63 -11.88 -8.88 -3.63
N HIS A 64 -12.73 -8.15 -4.37
CA HIS A 64 -13.51 -8.67 -5.52
C HIS A 64 -12.68 -9.14 -6.72
N GLY A 65 -11.48 -8.55 -6.92
CA GLY A 65 -10.60 -8.90 -8.03
C GLY A 65 -9.49 -9.88 -7.66
N ALA A 66 -9.51 -10.40 -6.44
CA ALA A 66 -8.46 -11.27 -5.93
C ALA A 66 -8.31 -12.56 -6.74
N VAL A 67 -7.05 -12.94 -6.97
CA VAL A 67 -6.70 -14.20 -7.63
C VAL A 67 -7.03 -15.40 -6.76
N LEU A 68 -7.24 -16.56 -7.41
CA LEU A 68 -7.53 -17.80 -6.73
C LEU A 68 -6.24 -18.50 -6.26
N ASN A 69 -6.33 -19.20 -5.13
CA ASN A 69 -5.30 -20.13 -4.69
C ASN A 69 -5.32 -21.45 -5.50
N ALA A 70 -4.43 -22.38 -5.19
CA ALA A 70 -4.31 -23.65 -5.89
C ALA A 70 -5.57 -24.57 -5.82
N ASN A 71 -6.45 -24.33 -4.83
CA ASN A 71 -7.72 -25.06 -4.68
C ASN A 71 -8.91 -24.33 -5.36
N GLY A 72 -8.69 -23.16 -5.96
CA GLY A 72 -9.75 -22.35 -6.54
C GLY A 72 -10.50 -21.48 -5.54
N ASP A 73 -9.99 -21.31 -4.32
CA ASP A 73 -10.55 -20.43 -3.30
C ASP A 73 -9.95 -19.02 -3.37
N VAL A 74 -10.73 -18.02 -2.96
CA VAL A 74 -10.23 -16.68 -2.62
C VAL A 74 -9.75 -16.67 -1.17
N GLU A 75 -8.50 -16.28 -0.94
CA GLU A 75 -7.91 -16.03 0.37
C GLU A 75 -7.32 -14.61 0.36
N LEU A 76 -7.68 -13.81 1.34
CA LEU A 76 -7.39 -12.38 1.40
C LEU A 76 -6.58 -12.02 2.64
N ASP A 77 -5.72 -11.07 2.46
CA ASP A 77 -4.87 -10.54 3.51
C ASP A 77 -5.02 -9.00 3.55
N ALA A 78 -4.98 -8.34 4.73
CA ALA A 78 -5.05 -6.88 4.85
C ALA A 78 -4.39 -6.30 6.10
N LEU A 79 -3.81 -5.09 6.00
CA LEU A 79 -3.15 -4.29 7.05
C LEU A 79 -3.75 -2.90 7.14
N ILE A 80 -3.77 -2.35 8.34
CA ILE A 80 -3.89 -0.91 8.58
C ILE A 80 -3.08 -0.51 9.82
N MET A 81 -2.33 0.60 9.76
CA MET A 81 -1.46 1.04 10.86
C MET A 81 -1.56 2.54 11.10
N ASP A 82 -1.67 2.93 12.36
CA ASP A 82 -1.65 4.31 12.87
C ASP A 82 -0.24 4.66 13.34
N GLY A 83 0.40 5.62 12.66
CA GLY A 83 1.74 6.08 13.00
C GLY A 83 1.83 6.93 14.27
N LYS A 84 0.71 7.39 14.81
CA LYS A 84 0.67 8.19 16.04
C LYS A 84 1.04 7.38 17.28
N ASN A 85 0.56 6.15 17.35
CA ASN A 85 0.73 5.27 18.52
C ASN A 85 1.27 3.87 18.16
N LEU A 86 1.65 3.68 16.87
CA LEU A 86 2.11 2.42 16.29
C LEU A 86 1.08 1.27 16.41
N ALA A 87 -0.19 1.60 16.63
CA ALA A 87 -1.25 0.60 16.64
C ALA A 87 -1.49 0.07 15.23
N ALA A 88 -1.56 -1.24 15.08
CA ALA A 88 -1.77 -1.89 13.80
C ALA A 88 -2.85 -2.97 13.91
N GLY A 89 -3.60 -3.14 12.82
CA GLY A 89 -4.60 -4.17 12.69
C GLY A 89 -4.40 -5.01 11.43
N THR A 90 -4.56 -6.36 11.51
CA THR A 90 -4.18 -7.28 10.44
C THR A 90 -5.10 -8.49 10.33
N VAL A 91 -5.31 -8.97 9.11
CA VAL A 91 -5.98 -10.24 8.80
C VAL A 91 -5.24 -10.99 7.70
N SER A 92 -5.18 -12.31 7.78
CA SER A 92 -4.52 -13.15 6.77
C SER A 92 -5.34 -14.39 6.44
N CYS A 93 -5.30 -14.79 5.16
CA CYS A 93 -6.00 -15.97 4.63
C CYS A 93 -7.50 -15.98 4.95
N ILE A 94 -8.12 -14.80 5.10
CA ILE A 94 -9.55 -14.72 5.37
C ILE A 94 -10.36 -14.99 4.09
N LYS A 95 -11.53 -15.60 4.26
CA LYS A 95 -12.44 -15.98 3.17
C LYS A 95 -13.81 -15.35 3.39
N ASN A 96 -14.58 -15.19 2.30
CA ASN A 96 -15.97 -14.71 2.32
C ASN A 96 -16.13 -13.28 2.89
N ILE A 97 -15.16 -12.44 2.67
CA ILE A 97 -15.12 -11.03 3.11
C ILE A 97 -14.89 -10.14 1.89
N SER A 98 -15.70 -9.11 1.70
CA SER A 98 -15.57 -8.18 0.57
C SER A 98 -14.42 -7.19 0.78
N ASN A 99 -14.31 -6.63 1.99
CA ASN A 99 -13.31 -5.61 2.31
C ASN A 99 -12.42 -6.04 3.48
N PRO A 100 -11.34 -6.81 3.24
CA PRO A 100 -10.40 -7.23 4.27
C PRO A 100 -9.78 -6.06 5.06
N VAL A 101 -9.54 -4.89 4.44
CA VAL A 101 -8.98 -3.71 5.14
C VAL A 101 -9.90 -3.22 6.26
N THR A 102 -11.22 -3.30 6.10
CA THR A 102 -12.17 -2.97 7.17
C THR A 102 -12.08 -3.95 8.34
N TYR A 103 -11.86 -5.24 8.07
CA TYR A 103 -11.59 -6.22 9.12
C TYR A 103 -10.25 -5.99 9.81
N ALA A 104 -9.20 -5.60 9.07
CA ALA A 104 -7.94 -5.16 9.65
C ALA A 104 -8.17 -3.94 10.57
N ARG A 105 -9.03 -2.98 10.18
CA ARG A 105 -9.43 -1.85 11.02
C ARG A 105 -10.14 -2.29 12.32
N LEU A 106 -11.09 -3.22 12.22
CA LEU A 106 -11.77 -3.78 13.39
C LEU A 106 -10.81 -4.53 14.32
N VAL A 107 -9.82 -5.21 13.73
CA VAL A 107 -8.75 -5.89 14.47
C VAL A 107 -7.83 -4.87 15.13
N LEU A 108 -7.46 -3.75 14.48
CA LEU A 108 -6.71 -2.66 15.11
C LEU A 108 -7.44 -2.13 16.36
N GLU A 109 -8.74 -2.04 16.33
CA GLU A 109 -9.55 -1.61 17.45
C GLU A 109 -9.64 -2.70 18.56
N LYS A 110 -9.38 -3.97 18.24
CA LYS A 110 -9.54 -5.13 19.14
C LYS A 110 -8.33 -6.08 19.20
N VAL A 111 -7.59 -6.30 18.09
CA VAL A 111 -6.41 -7.20 17.95
C VAL A 111 -5.64 -6.76 16.69
N LYS A 112 -4.43 -7.25 16.34
CA LYS A 112 -3.51 -6.75 15.29
C LYS A 112 -3.37 -7.65 14.06
N ALA A 113 -3.35 -7.12 12.79
CA ALA A 113 -2.59 -7.51 11.58
C ALA A 113 -3.19 -7.40 10.13
N HIS A 114 -2.63 -7.06 9.00
CA HIS A 114 -2.11 -6.88 7.62
C HIS A 114 -3.06 -6.98 6.35
N ASP A 115 -2.90 -6.57 5.04
CA ASP A 115 -2.04 -6.37 3.82
C ASP A 115 -2.73 -6.26 2.39
N THR A 116 -2.38 -5.80 1.09
CA THR A 116 -1.47 -5.43 0.00
C THR A 116 -1.95 -4.70 -1.29
N VAL A 117 -3.05 -4.18 -1.72
CA VAL A 117 -3.11 -2.87 -2.40
C VAL A 117 -2.83 -1.85 -1.33
N GLY A 118 -2.35 -0.64 -1.68
CA GLY A 118 -1.91 0.18 -0.58
C GLY A 118 -2.15 1.66 -0.74
N ALA A 119 -2.18 2.29 0.43
CA ALA A 119 -2.29 3.73 0.57
C ALA A 119 -1.43 4.21 1.74
N VAL A 120 -0.84 5.38 1.59
CA VAL A 120 -0.26 6.15 2.68
C VAL A 120 -0.88 7.53 2.72
N ALA A 121 -1.05 8.08 3.91
CA ALA A 121 -1.63 9.41 4.08
C ALA A 121 -0.99 10.15 5.25
N ILE A 122 -0.96 11.48 5.16
CA ILE A 122 -0.75 12.38 6.28
C ILE A 122 -1.97 13.29 6.40
N ASP A 123 -2.45 13.47 7.61
CA ASP A 123 -3.59 14.37 7.89
C ASP A 123 -3.14 15.79 8.26
N SER A 124 -4.10 16.68 8.49
CA SER A 124 -3.84 18.07 8.85
C SER A 124 -3.17 18.24 10.23
N GLU A 125 -3.26 17.25 11.10
CA GLU A 125 -2.59 17.22 12.40
C GLU A 125 -1.14 16.70 12.29
N GLY A 126 -0.73 16.18 11.11
CA GLY A 126 0.59 15.58 10.89
C GLY A 126 0.66 14.11 11.27
N ASN A 127 -0.47 13.44 11.50
CA ASN A 127 -0.47 12.00 11.72
C ASN A 127 -0.35 11.25 10.40
N VAL A 128 0.54 10.28 10.34
CA VAL A 128 0.72 9.41 9.18
C VAL A 128 0.08 8.06 9.39
N SER A 129 -0.39 7.44 8.31
CA SER A 129 -0.94 6.08 8.33
C SER A 129 -0.63 5.37 7.02
N CYS A 130 -0.55 4.04 7.07
CA CYS A 130 -0.54 3.19 5.89
C CYS A 130 -1.63 2.14 5.98
N ALA A 131 -2.09 1.69 4.83
CA ALA A 131 -2.94 0.51 4.68
C ALA A 131 -2.54 -0.23 3.43
N THR A 132 -2.61 -1.54 3.48
CA THR A 132 -2.20 -2.44 2.41
C THR A 132 -3.14 -3.66 2.38
N SER A 133 -3.50 -4.24 1.21
CA SER A 133 -4.41 -5.41 1.07
C SER A 133 -4.10 -6.23 -0.20
N THR A 134 -4.24 -7.58 -0.20
CA THR A 134 -3.94 -8.47 -1.34
C THR A 134 -4.76 -9.75 -1.36
N GLY A 135 -4.85 -10.39 -2.54
CA GLY A 135 -5.15 -11.81 -2.71
C GLY A 135 -3.90 -12.71 -2.79
N GLY A 136 -2.71 -12.13 -2.75
CA GLY A 136 -1.43 -12.85 -2.86
C GLY A 136 -0.97 -13.03 -4.31
N ILE A 137 -0.52 -14.21 -4.69
CA ILE A 137 -0.09 -14.54 -6.06
C ILE A 137 -1.01 -15.60 -6.68
N THR A 138 -1.20 -15.51 -8.00
CA THR A 138 -1.99 -16.50 -8.75
C THR A 138 -1.50 -17.92 -8.47
N ASN A 139 -2.43 -18.84 -8.19
CA ASN A 139 -2.16 -20.24 -7.91
C ASN A 139 -1.24 -20.46 -6.70
N LYS A 140 -1.27 -19.55 -5.70
CA LYS A 140 -0.53 -19.72 -4.45
C LYS A 140 -0.91 -21.01 -3.74
N MET A 141 -0.01 -21.57 -2.96
CA MET A 141 -0.32 -22.69 -2.06
C MET A 141 -1.37 -22.24 -1.03
N VAL A 142 -2.27 -23.15 -0.64
CA VAL A 142 -3.23 -22.90 0.44
C VAL A 142 -2.50 -22.47 1.71
N GLY A 143 -2.94 -21.37 2.31
CA GLY A 143 -2.32 -20.82 3.50
C GLY A 143 -1.00 -20.05 3.26
N ARG A 144 -0.61 -19.77 2.00
CA ARG A 144 0.55 -18.91 1.74
C ARG A 144 0.25 -17.48 2.15
N VAL A 145 1.12 -16.94 3.00
CA VAL A 145 1.14 -15.53 3.42
C VAL A 145 2.37 -14.87 2.82
N GLY A 146 2.20 -13.73 2.13
CA GLY A 146 3.28 -12.91 1.56
C GLY A 146 3.86 -11.89 2.56
N ASP A 147 4.58 -10.88 2.02
CA ASP A 147 5.12 -9.73 2.78
C ASP A 147 4.04 -8.93 3.45
N SER A 148 3.04 -8.87 2.74
CA SER A 148 1.94 -7.94 2.87
C SER A 148 1.27 -7.96 4.24
N PRO A 149 1.15 -9.07 5.00
CA PRO A 149 0.74 -9.14 6.38
C PRO A 149 1.83 -8.84 7.42
N ILE A 150 3.03 -8.54 7.03
CA ILE A 150 4.15 -8.44 7.97
C ILE A 150 4.55 -6.97 8.16
N LEU A 151 4.36 -6.45 9.38
CA LEU A 151 4.81 -5.11 9.75
C LEU A 151 6.29 -4.91 9.38
N GLY A 152 6.59 -3.77 8.74
CA GLY A 152 7.92 -3.47 8.24
C GLY A 152 8.22 -4.08 6.85
N CYS A 153 7.39 -5.01 6.37
CA CYS A 153 7.50 -5.57 5.02
C CYS A 153 6.48 -4.95 4.08
N GLY A 154 5.19 -5.30 4.21
CA GLY A 154 4.09 -4.78 3.39
C GLY A 154 3.72 -3.33 3.69
N GLY A 155 3.90 -2.88 4.91
CA GLY A 155 3.68 -1.50 5.31
C GLY A 155 4.27 -1.16 6.66
N TYR A 156 4.51 0.12 6.90
CA TYR A 156 4.88 0.68 8.20
C TYR A 156 4.52 2.16 8.27
N ALA A 157 4.12 2.64 9.46
CA ALA A 157 3.83 4.05 9.69
C ALA A 157 4.32 4.48 11.07
N ASP A 158 5.04 5.63 11.10
CA ASP A 158 5.57 6.25 12.31
C ASP A 158 5.55 7.78 12.15
N ASN A 159 4.87 8.49 13.03
CA ASN A 159 4.78 9.95 12.99
C ASN A 159 6.14 10.66 13.12
N HIS A 160 7.16 9.98 13.65
CA HIS A 160 8.52 10.53 13.71
C HIS A 160 9.22 10.59 12.35
N THR A 161 8.78 9.75 11.38
CA THR A 161 9.45 9.59 10.08
C THR A 161 8.48 9.75 8.91
N GLY A 162 7.46 8.89 8.83
CA GLY A 162 6.53 8.84 7.71
C GLY A 162 5.78 7.52 7.62
N ALA A 163 5.19 7.25 6.45
CA ALA A 163 4.48 6.00 6.17
C ALA A 163 4.87 5.43 4.80
N VAL A 164 4.91 4.10 4.71
CA VAL A 164 5.26 3.33 3.50
C VAL A 164 4.25 2.20 3.32
N SER A 165 3.84 1.95 2.06
CA SER A 165 3.13 0.75 1.65
C SER A 165 3.84 0.15 0.44
N THR A 166 4.11 -1.16 0.46
CA THR A 166 4.90 -1.87 -0.55
C THR A 166 4.06 -2.85 -1.34
N THR A 167 4.54 -3.24 -2.52
CA THR A 167 3.92 -4.22 -3.41
C THR A 167 4.97 -4.89 -4.29
N GLY A 168 4.72 -6.14 -4.75
CA GLY A 168 5.61 -6.86 -5.67
C GLY A 168 5.86 -8.30 -5.26
N HIS A 169 7.11 -8.77 -5.39
CA HIS A 169 7.47 -10.15 -5.03
C HIS A 169 7.61 -10.29 -3.51
N GLY A 170 6.58 -10.80 -2.85
CA GLY A 170 6.42 -10.84 -1.40
C GLY A 170 7.60 -11.41 -0.65
N GLU A 171 8.11 -12.56 -1.07
CA GLU A 171 9.25 -13.24 -0.43
C GLU A 171 10.56 -12.43 -0.50
N SER A 172 10.71 -11.58 -1.54
CA SER A 172 11.86 -10.67 -1.64
C SER A 172 11.69 -9.45 -0.72
N ILE A 173 10.48 -8.90 -0.68
CA ILE A 173 10.11 -7.79 0.21
C ILE A 173 10.32 -8.19 1.68
N MET A 174 9.88 -9.38 2.08
CA MET A 174 10.09 -9.93 3.43
C MET A 174 11.58 -10.05 3.80
N LYS A 175 12.41 -10.56 2.88
CA LYS A 175 13.85 -10.77 3.12
C LYS A 175 14.60 -9.47 3.40
N VAL A 176 14.14 -8.34 2.90
CA VAL A 176 14.77 -7.02 3.10
C VAL A 176 13.97 -6.11 4.01
N THR A 177 12.79 -6.54 4.51
CA THR A 177 11.88 -5.71 5.32
C THR A 177 11.64 -4.34 4.67
N LEU A 178 11.20 -4.33 3.41
CA LEU A 178 11.29 -3.21 2.48
C LEU A 178 10.69 -1.91 3.04
N ALA A 179 9.50 -1.97 3.64
CA ALA A 179 8.84 -0.77 4.18
C ALA A 179 9.66 -0.14 5.32
N ARG A 180 10.22 -0.94 6.23
CA ARG A 180 11.05 -0.44 7.33
C ARG A 180 12.42 0.05 6.82
N LEU A 181 12.97 -0.59 5.78
CA LEU A 181 14.22 -0.16 5.16
C LEU A 181 14.09 1.25 4.54
N VAL A 182 12.98 1.54 3.85
CA VAL A 182 12.71 2.89 3.32
C VAL A 182 12.65 3.91 4.45
N LEU A 183 11.91 3.63 5.53
CA LEU A 183 11.84 4.54 6.67
C LEU A 183 13.21 4.72 7.34
N PHE A 184 14.03 3.66 7.41
CA PHE A 184 15.38 3.78 7.92
C PHE A 184 16.22 4.79 7.11
N TYR A 185 16.17 4.76 5.78
CA TYR A 185 16.86 5.76 4.96
C TYR A 185 16.28 7.17 5.16
N MET A 186 14.97 7.31 5.28
CA MET A 186 14.33 8.59 5.60
C MET A 186 14.76 9.12 6.99
N GLU A 187 14.98 8.27 7.99
CA GLU A 187 15.53 8.60 9.30
C GLU A 187 16.98 9.10 9.21
N GLN A 188 17.75 8.64 8.21
CA GLN A 188 19.09 9.13 7.93
C GLN A 188 19.10 10.48 7.17
N GLY A 189 17.93 11.01 6.81
CA GLY A 189 17.79 12.32 6.17
C GLY A 189 17.47 12.29 4.68
N ASP A 190 17.27 11.10 4.10
CA ASP A 190 16.88 10.98 2.69
C ASP A 190 15.44 11.45 2.47
N THR A 191 15.17 11.99 1.28
CA THR A 191 13.81 12.23 0.82
C THR A 191 13.08 10.91 0.59
N PRO A 192 11.72 10.86 0.66
CA PRO A 192 10.98 9.64 0.34
C PRO A 192 11.36 9.02 -1.01
N GLN A 193 11.67 9.85 -2.00
CA GLN A 193 12.09 9.39 -3.32
C GLN A 193 13.47 8.71 -3.28
N ALA A 194 14.47 9.36 -2.70
CA ALA A 194 15.82 8.81 -2.61
C ALA A 194 15.84 7.52 -1.77
N ALA A 195 15.13 7.52 -0.64
CA ALA A 195 15.00 6.36 0.24
C ALA A 195 14.33 5.17 -0.48
N ALA A 196 13.27 5.43 -1.25
CA ALA A 196 12.58 4.41 -2.05
C ALA A 196 13.50 3.82 -3.13
N ASP A 197 14.20 4.67 -3.88
CA ASP A 197 15.13 4.23 -4.93
C ASP A 197 16.25 3.34 -4.35
N GLN A 198 16.90 3.76 -3.25
CA GLN A 198 17.94 2.99 -2.58
C GLN A 198 17.42 1.64 -2.06
N ALA A 199 16.26 1.60 -1.42
CA ALA A 199 15.69 0.38 -0.86
C ALA A 199 15.29 -0.62 -1.97
N LEU A 200 14.69 -0.15 -3.06
CA LEU A 200 14.34 -0.97 -4.22
C LEU A 200 15.57 -1.49 -4.95
N GLU A 201 16.61 -0.67 -5.11
CA GLU A 201 17.89 -1.08 -5.70
C GLU A 201 18.58 -2.13 -4.83
N TYR A 202 18.61 -1.94 -3.51
CA TYR A 202 19.12 -2.94 -2.56
C TYR A 202 18.37 -4.27 -2.71
N MET A 203 17.04 -4.27 -2.75
CA MET A 203 16.24 -5.47 -2.96
C MET A 203 16.57 -6.15 -4.29
N LEU A 204 16.69 -5.37 -5.37
CA LEU A 204 17.03 -5.90 -6.70
C LEU A 204 18.40 -6.60 -6.71
N HIS A 205 19.43 -5.95 -6.16
CA HIS A 205 20.79 -6.50 -6.15
C HIS A 205 21.00 -7.63 -5.13
N ARG A 206 20.40 -7.53 -3.94
CA ARG A 206 20.64 -8.45 -2.84
C ARG A 206 19.87 -9.76 -2.96
N VAL A 207 18.63 -9.71 -3.46
CA VAL A 207 17.73 -10.88 -3.52
C VAL A 207 17.05 -11.05 -4.88
N HIS A 208 17.48 -10.29 -5.89
CA HIS A 208 16.93 -10.29 -7.26
C HIS A 208 15.41 -10.05 -7.30
N GLY A 209 14.88 -9.36 -6.28
CA GLY A 209 13.47 -9.03 -6.15
C GLY A 209 13.09 -7.77 -6.90
N ARG A 210 11.87 -7.76 -7.43
CA ARG A 210 11.27 -6.57 -8.05
C ARG A 210 9.98 -6.22 -7.33
N GLY A 211 9.69 -4.93 -7.25
CA GLY A 211 8.47 -4.43 -6.61
C GLY A 211 8.35 -2.93 -6.77
N GLY A 212 7.44 -2.36 -5.99
CA GLY A 212 7.23 -0.94 -5.90
C GLY A 212 6.71 -0.55 -4.52
N LEU A 213 6.57 0.73 -4.30
CA LEU A 213 6.07 1.28 -3.06
C LEU A 213 5.52 2.70 -3.26
N VAL A 214 4.67 3.10 -2.32
CA VAL A 214 4.33 4.50 -2.09
C VAL A 214 4.79 4.89 -0.69
N ALA A 215 5.28 6.14 -0.55
CA ALA A 215 5.77 6.67 0.71
C ALA A 215 5.32 8.11 0.91
N VAL A 216 5.10 8.51 2.17
CA VAL A 216 4.90 9.90 2.58
C VAL A 216 5.74 10.19 3.82
N SER A 217 6.45 11.32 3.84
CA SER A 217 7.18 11.78 5.02
C SER A 217 6.28 12.55 5.98
N LYS A 218 6.72 12.70 7.22
CA LYS A 218 6.08 13.59 8.23
C LYS A 218 5.97 15.06 7.79
N ASN A 219 6.70 15.46 6.75
CA ASN A 219 6.66 16.82 6.20
C ASN A 219 5.77 16.93 4.94
N GLY A 220 5.06 15.87 4.56
CA GLY A 220 4.16 15.83 3.41
C GLY A 220 4.86 15.63 2.05
N GLN A 221 6.19 15.42 2.01
CA GLN A 221 6.85 14.95 0.79
C GLN A 221 6.42 13.50 0.53
N TRP A 222 6.26 13.12 -0.73
CA TRP A 222 5.83 11.78 -1.09
C TRP A 222 6.62 11.19 -2.27
N ALA A 223 6.53 9.89 -2.44
CA ALA A 223 7.09 9.16 -3.56
C ALA A 223 6.19 7.99 -3.99
N ALA A 224 6.22 7.67 -5.29
CA ALA A 224 5.75 6.43 -5.88
C ALA A 224 6.88 5.89 -6.75
N ARG A 225 7.48 4.76 -6.38
CA ARG A 225 8.68 4.21 -7.04
C ARG A 225 8.57 2.70 -7.21
N PHE A 226 9.08 2.17 -8.33
CA PHE A 226 9.02 0.74 -8.64
C PHE A 226 10.13 0.30 -9.59
N THR A 227 10.49 -0.99 -9.52
CA THR A 227 11.45 -1.68 -10.38
C THR A 227 10.80 -2.72 -11.29
N THR A 228 9.48 -2.84 -11.22
CA THR A 228 8.66 -3.65 -12.14
C THR A 228 8.43 -2.91 -13.47
N LYS A 229 7.84 -3.58 -14.45
CA LYS A 229 7.50 -2.95 -15.73
C LYS A 229 6.50 -1.80 -15.55
N ARG A 230 5.54 -1.98 -14.64
CA ARG A 230 4.46 -1.02 -14.37
C ARG A 230 4.05 -1.06 -12.89
N MET A 231 3.55 0.06 -12.39
CA MET A 231 2.81 0.18 -11.14
C MET A 231 1.76 1.28 -11.33
N ALA A 232 0.48 0.94 -11.18
CA ALA A 232 -0.55 1.97 -11.16
C ALA A 232 -0.49 2.73 -9.82
N TRP A 233 -0.35 4.06 -9.88
CA TRP A 233 -0.29 4.92 -8.70
C TRP A 233 -1.05 6.22 -8.91
N ALA A 234 -1.51 6.83 -7.82
CA ALA A 234 -2.08 8.17 -7.83
C ALA A 234 -1.81 8.87 -6.50
N SER A 235 -1.63 10.19 -6.55
CA SER A 235 -1.49 11.05 -5.37
C SER A 235 -2.39 12.27 -5.49
N ILE A 236 -2.81 12.81 -4.34
CA ILE A 236 -3.43 14.13 -4.27
C ILE A 236 -2.74 14.91 -3.16
N GLN A 237 -2.23 16.08 -3.53
CA GLN A 237 -1.65 17.08 -2.64
C GLN A 237 -2.10 18.47 -3.09
N ASN A 238 -2.50 19.34 -2.16
CA ASN A 238 -3.01 20.69 -2.46
C ASN A 238 -4.15 20.70 -3.50
N GLY A 239 -4.98 19.66 -3.49
CA GLY A 239 -6.07 19.49 -4.46
C GLY A 239 -5.62 19.05 -5.87
N ILE A 240 -4.30 18.91 -6.11
CA ILE A 240 -3.74 18.51 -7.40
C ILE A 240 -3.62 16.99 -7.45
N LEU A 241 -4.35 16.36 -8.38
CA LEU A 241 -4.26 14.93 -8.69
C LEU A 241 -3.10 14.67 -9.65
N THR A 242 -2.14 13.84 -9.23
CA THR A 242 -1.07 13.28 -10.07
C THR A 242 -1.22 11.76 -10.11
N TYR A 243 -0.91 11.13 -11.22
CA TYR A 243 -1.04 9.68 -11.38
C TYR A 243 -0.13 9.17 -12.49
N GLY A 244 0.20 7.88 -12.45
CA GLY A 244 1.03 7.24 -13.45
C GLY A 244 0.87 5.72 -13.48
N LEU A 245 1.55 5.10 -14.45
CA LEU A 245 1.60 3.66 -14.68
C LEU A 245 2.99 3.21 -15.10
N ASN A 246 3.69 3.99 -15.91
CA ASN A 246 4.99 3.66 -16.47
C ASN A 246 6.12 4.33 -15.68
N PRO A 247 7.37 3.82 -15.73
CA PRO A 247 8.48 4.33 -14.93
C PRO A 247 8.84 5.81 -15.14
N GLU A 248 8.44 6.38 -16.25
CA GLU A 248 8.78 7.77 -16.66
C GLU A 248 7.68 8.79 -16.30
N GLU A 249 6.58 8.35 -15.67
CA GLU A 249 5.42 9.17 -15.30
C GLU A 249 5.48 9.68 -13.87
#